data_0e7fb94f372623bc388b62ce3b5fd6f2
#
_entry.id   0e7fb94f372623bc388b62ce3b5fd6f2
#
_cell.length_a   1.000
_cell.length_b   1.000
_cell.length_c   1.000
_cell.angle_alpha   90.00
_cell.angle_beta   90.00
_cell.angle_gamma   90.00
#
_symmetry.space_group_name_H-M   'P 1'
#
loop_
_entity.id
_entity.type
_entity.pdbx_description
1 polymer ?
#
loop_
_entity_poly.entity_id
_entity_poly.type
_entity_poly.pdbx_seq_one_letter_code
_entity_poly.pdbx_strand_id
1 'polypeptide(L)'
;MSENNGVYQLIIENLKMIEQTNHILEEIQKNIFNHIDSYIYLWTQEKHWVCGGNFWSTKSQIFYPTHWDKALSYFSFDLDDDIKNESISWLSYLNGTEHTKFGLCWYFSWGNKYKQQEWQRELKKHYDNNRSLFEKNNVKLVYNCRNLFIPITQDISELIENYPNGIDTVLGDPVNEALNCLNNIFPVIDQIYKELIN
;
A
#
# COMPACT_ATOMS: atom_id res chain seq x y z
N MET A 1 -36.58 -1.95 16.37
CA MET A 1 -36.08 -0.61 16.75
C MET A 1 -35.49 -0.50 18.17
N SER A 2 -35.45 -1.57 18.98
CA SER A 2 -35.01 -1.51 20.38
C SER A 2 -33.55 -1.95 20.64
N GLU A 3 -32.90 -2.64 19.74
CA GLU A 3 -31.52 -3.15 19.96
C GLU A 3 -30.44 -2.07 19.93
N ASN A 4 -30.64 -0.97 19.19
CA ASN A 4 -29.63 0.10 19.10
C ASN A 4 -29.61 1.07 20.27
N ASN A 5 -30.69 1.16 21.06
CA ASN A 5 -30.75 2.13 22.18
C ASN A 5 -29.70 1.83 23.28
N GLY A 6 -29.44 0.57 23.57
CA GLY A 6 -28.41 0.18 24.55
C GLY A 6 -27.00 0.50 24.07
N VAL A 7 -26.73 0.33 22.77
CA VAL A 7 -25.45 0.68 22.18
C VAL A 7 -25.21 2.19 22.20
N TYR A 8 -26.22 2.99 21.84
CA TYR A 8 -26.11 4.45 21.90
C TYR A 8 -25.86 4.97 23.32
N GLN A 9 -26.57 4.41 24.32
CA GLN A 9 -26.36 4.77 25.70
C GLN A 9 -24.93 4.44 26.15
N LEU A 10 -24.43 3.24 25.85
CA LEU A 10 -23.07 2.81 26.17
C LEU A 10 -22.02 3.72 25.54
N ILE A 11 -22.21 4.13 24.28
CA ILE A 11 -21.31 5.07 23.58
C ILE A 11 -21.29 6.41 24.29
N ILE A 12 -22.46 6.97 24.64
CA ILE A 12 -22.56 8.28 25.32
C ILE A 12 -21.90 8.21 26.69
N GLU A 13 -22.12 7.16 27.46
CA GLU A 13 -21.52 6.96 28.79
C GLU A 13 -20.00 6.86 28.76
N ASN A 14 -19.43 6.36 27.63
CA ASN A 14 -18.00 6.16 27.45
C ASN A 14 -17.36 7.13 26.45
N LEU A 15 -18.04 8.21 26.05
CA LEU A 15 -17.61 9.10 24.98
C LEU A 15 -16.17 9.61 25.16
N LYS A 16 -15.80 10.06 26.36
CA LYS A 16 -14.45 10.55 26.65
C LYS A 16 -13.38 9.47 26.45
N MET A 17 -13.64 8.23 26.83
CA MET A 17 -12.72 7.12 26.63
C MET A 17 -12.59 6.78 25.14
N ILE A 18 -13.68 6.81 24.41
CA ILE A 18 -13.70 6.58 22.94
C ILE A 18 -12.88 7.66 22.23
N GLU A 19 -13.08 8.94 22.57
CA GLU A 19 -12.33 10.05 22.00
C GLU A 19 -10.82 9.92 22.28
N GLN A 20 -10.44 9.59 23.53
CA GLN A 20 -9.05 9.36 23.88
C GLN A 20 -8.44 8.18 23.14
N THR A 21 -9.18 7.08 22.99
CA THR A 21 -8.74 5.89 22.26
C THR A 21 -8.52 6.21 20.78
N ASN A 22 -9.42 6.95 20.15
CA ASN A 22 -9.29 7.37 18.76
C ASN A 22 -8.05 8.26 18.56
N HIS A 23 -7.82 9.21 19.47
CA HIS A 23 -6.63 10.07 19.40
C HIS A 23 -5.33 9.26 19.50
N ILE A 24 -5.25 8.33 20.47
CA ILE A 24 -4.09 7.44 20.62
C ILE A 24 -3.90 6.57 19.35
N LEU A 25 -4.98 6.03 18.79
CA LEU A 25 -4.93 5.23 17.58
C LEU A 25 -4.40 6.04 16.39
N GLU A 26 -4.82 7.29 16.24
CA GLU A 26 -4.30 8.20 15.21
C GLU A 26 -2.80 8.47 15.38
N GLU A 27 -2.33 8.68 16.62
CA GLU A 27 -0.90 8.87 16.90
C GLU A 27 -0.08 7.62 16.57
N ILE A 28 -0.56 6.43 16.94
CA ILE A 28 0.08 5.16 16.60
C ILE A 28 0.16 4.99 15.09
N GLN A 29 -0.92 5.18 14.36
CA GLN A 29 -0.95 5.07 12.91
C GLN A 29 0.01 6.08 12.26
N LYS A 30 -0.01 7.33 12.70
CA LYS A 30 0.89 8.38 12.22
C LYS A 30 2.35 7.97 12.38
N ASN A 31 2.73 7.45 13.54
CA ASN A 31 4.08 6.98 13.80
C ASN A 31 4.47 5.86 12.83
N ILE A 32 3.66 4.81 12.74
CA ILE A 32 3.91 3.65 11.89
C ILE A 32 4.09 4.07 10.43
N PHE A 33 3.16 4.86 9.89
CA PHE A 33 3.24 5.25 8.49
C PHE A 33 4.34 6.27 8.19
N ASN A 34 4.74 7.10 9.15
CA ASN A 34 5.94 7.94 9.00
C ASN A 34 7.23 7.11 8.92
N HIS A 35 7.32 6.02 9.67
CA HIS A 35 8.46 5.09 9.54
C HIS A 35 8.45 4.40 8.17
N ILE A 36 7.32 3.90 7.71
CA ILE A 36 7.19 3.31 6.37
C ILE A 36 7.60 4.33 5.28
N ASP A 37 7.11 5.56 5.36
CA ASP A 37 7.49 6.64 4.43
C ASP A 37 9.01 6.90 4.43
N SER A 38 9.65 6.83 5.60
CA SER A 38 11.09 7.00 5.74
C SER A 38 11.89 5.88 5.07
N TYR A 39 11.45 4.62 5.19
CA TYR A 39 12.07 3.49 4.48
C TYR A 39 12.00 3.67 2.96
N ILE A 40 10.83 4.03 2.43
CA ILE A 40 10.68 4.28 1.00
C ILE A 40 11.59 5.43 0.55
N TYR A 41 11.63 6.51 1.32
CA TYR A 41 12.48 7.66 1.00
C TYR A 41 13.95 7.25 0.92
N LEU A 42 14.48 6.54 1.91
CA LEU A 42 15.88 6.10 1.92
C LEU A 42 16.18 5.16 0.75
N TRP A 43 15.31 4.17 0.51
CA TRP A 43 15.46 3.25 -0.60
C TRP A 43 15.45 3.97 -1.97
N THR A 44 14.56 4.96 -2.15
CA THR A 44 14.50 5.73 -3.39
C THR A 44 15.74 6.59 -3.61
N GLN A 45 16.37 7.11 -2.53
CA GLN A 45 17.64 7.82 -2.63
C GLN A 45 18.78 6.89 -3.12
N GLU A 46 18.86 5.68 -2.58
CA GLU A 46 19.86 4.68 -3.03
C GLU A 46 19.66 4.28 -4.51
N LYS A 47 18.43 4.22 -4.98
CA LYS A 47 18.09 3.88 -6.37
C LYS A 47 18.15 5.07 -7.33
N HIS A 48 18.37 6.29 -6.85
CA HIS A 48 18.25 7.53 -7.62
C HIS A 48 16.87 7.69 -8.27
N TRP A 49 15.81 7.30 -7.53
CA TRP A 49 14.43 7.50 -7.92
C TRP A 49 13.89 8.80 -7.34
N VAL A 50 12.82 9.31 -7.93
CA VAL A 50 12.06 10.44 -7.38
C VAL A 50 11.09 9.91 -6.33
N CYS A 51 11.03 10.58 -5.18
CA CYS A 51 10.04 10.30 -4.15
C CYS A 51 9.39 11.61 -3.70
N GLY A 52 8.09 11.61 -3.54
CA GLY A 52 7.33 12.78 -3.08
C GLY A 52 6.06 12.39 -2.35
N GLY A 53 5.60 13.30 -1.49
CA GLY A 53 4.45 13.10 -0.63
C GLY A 53 4.81 12.39 0.69
N ASN A 54 3.78 12.19 1.51
CA ASN A 54 3.83 11.46 2.76
C ASN A 54 2.48 10.78 2.94
N PHE A 55 2.48 9.46 3.13
CA PHE A 55 1.24 8.68 3.14
C PHE A 55 0.28 9.17 4.23
N TRP A 56 0.78 9.43 5.43
CA TRP A 56 -0.10 9.86 6.52
C TRP A 56 -0.79 11.20 6.25
N SER A 57 -0.04 12.22 5.83
CA SER A 57 -0.56 13.58 5.66
C SER A 57 -1.34 13.80 4.37
N THR A 58 -0.90 13.19 3.26
CA THR A 58 -1.48 13.40 1.93
C THR A 58 -2.24 12.18 1.39
N LYS A 59 -2.23 11.06 2.15
CA LYS A 59 -2.72 9.74 1.74
C LYS A 59 -2.09 9.26 0.42
N SER A 60 -0.90 9.77 0.11
CA SER A 60 -0.20 9.44 -1.11
C SER A 60 1.30 9.68 -0.94
N GLN A 61 2.08 8.62 -0.94
CA GLN A 61 3.51 8.68 -1.17
C GLN A 61 3.78 8.10 -2.54
N ILE A 62 4.23 8.95 -3.46
CA ILE A 62 4.45 8.59 -4.86
C ILE A 62 5.95 8.50 -5.11
N PHE A 63 6.41 7.40 -5.74
CA PHE A 63 7.80 7.25 -6.14
C PHE A 63 7.92 6.55 -7.49
N TYR A 64 8.96 6.90 -8.25
CA TYR A 64 9.15 6.42 -9.61
C TYR A 64 10.61 6.61 -10.08
N PRO A 65 11.09 5.83 -11.06
CA PRO A 65 12.39 6.04 -11.68
C PRO A 65 12.47 7.41 -12.36
N THR A 66 13.63 8.04 -12.34
CA THR A 66 13.84 9.38 -12.93
C THR A 66 13.56 9.46 -14.43
N HIS A 67 13.61 8.34 -15.15
CA HIS A 67 13.33 8.28 -16.58
C HIS A 67 11.85 8.00 -16.92
N TRP A 68 10.98 7.81 -15.89
CA TRP A 68 9.54 7.70 -16.11
C TRP A 68 8.86 9.07 -16.05
N ASP A 69 7.78 9.22 -16.84
CA ASP A 69 6.86 10.34 -16.67
C ASP A 69 5.89 10.02 -15.53
N LYS A 70 5.94 10.82 -14.46
CA LYS A 70 5.02 10.73 -13.31
C LYS A 70 3.55 10.77 -13.72
N ALA A 71 3.20 11.52 -14.76
CA ALA A 71 1.83 11.61 -15.25
C ALA A 71 1.34 10.28 -15.88
N LEU A 72 2.28 9.43 -16.29
CA LEU A 72 1.99 8.15 -16.92
C LEU A 72 2.13 6.97 -15.96
N SER A 73 3.16 6.97 -15.10
CA SER A 73 3.43 5.79 -14.27
C SER A 73 4.19 6.12 -12.99
N TYR A 74 3.79 5.47 -11.88
CA TYR A 74 4.42 5.59 -10.57
C TYR A 74 4.04 4.41 -9.67
N PHE A 75 4.74 4.29 -8.55
CA PHE A 75 4.38 3.43 -7.42
C PHE A 75 3.82 4.27 -6.30
N SER A 76 2.88 3.71 -5.56
CA SER A 76 2.33 4.30 -4.34
C SER A 76 1.86 3.20 -3.39
N PHE A 77 1.68 3.54 -2.12
CA PHE A 77 0.92 2.66 -1.23
C PHE A 77 -0.56 2.70 -1.57
N ASP A 78 -1.20 1.53 -1.47
CA ASP A 78 -2.64 1.39 -1.61
C ASP A 78 -3.13 0.08 -0.97
N LEU A 79 -4.40 -0.19 -1.12
CA LEU A 79 -5.04 -1.46 -0.77
C LEU A 79 -5.18 -2.33 -2.02
N ASP A 80 -5.33 -3.63 -1.87
CA ASP A 80 -5.51 -4.56 -3.00
C ASP A 80 -6.95 -4.64 -3.51
N ASP A 81 -7.90 -3.99 -2.84
CA ASP A 81 -9.31 -3.86 -3.25
C ASP A 81 -9.89 -2.52 -2.76
N ASP A 82 -11.02 -2.12 -3.34
CA ASP A 82 -11.73 -0.91 -2.92
C ASP A 82 -12.17 -0.99 -1.45
N ILE A 83 -11.94 0.10 -0.70
CA ILE A 83 -12.36 0.20 0.70
C ILE A 83 -13.88 0.16 0.76
N LYS A 84 -14.42 -0.92 1.33
CA LYS A 84 -15.87 -1.06 1.56
C LYS A 84 -16.36 -0.43 2.86
N ASN A 85 -15.43 -0.12 3.78
CA ASN A 85 -15.73 0.43 5.09
C ASN A 85 -14.67 1.43 5.53
N GLU A 86 -14.95 2.73 5.37
CA GLU A 86 -14.05 3.84 5.70
C GLU A 86 -13.74 3.96 7.21
N SER A 87 -14.48 3.24 8.07
CA SER A 87 -14.27 3.25 9.52
C SER A 87 -13.15 2.32 9.99
N ILE A 88 -12.60 1.48 9.10
CA ILE A 88 -11.53 0.56 9.43
C ILE A 88 -10.19 1.30 9.45
N SER A 89 -9.41 1.04 10.49
CA SER A 89 -8.07 1.59 10.66
C SER A 89 -7.10 1.05 9.60
N TRP A 90 -6.26 1.90 9.03
CA TRP A 90 -5.15 1.50 8.14
C TRP A 90 -4.23 0.45 8.77
N LEU A 91 -4.10 0.47 10.11
CA LEU A 91 -3.35 -0.53 10.85
C LEU A 91 -3.93 -1.94 10.71
N SER A 92 -5.26 -2.07 10.60
CA SER A 92 -5.93 -3.36 10.37
C SER A 92 -5.61 -3.95 9.00
N TYR A 93 -5.40 -3.11 7.98
CA TYR A 93 -4.96 -3.56 6.66
C TYR A 93 -3.48 -3.96 6.67
N LEU A 94 -2.63 -3.22 7.39
CA LEU A 94 -1.20 -3.49 7.49
C LEU A 94 -0.93 -4.82 8.21
N ASN A 95 -1.63 -5.09 9.32
CA ASN A 95 -1.43 -6.32 10.10
C ASN A 95 -2.18 -7.54 9.56
N GLY A 96 -2.89 -7.38 8.44
CA GLY A 96 -3.54 -8.48 7.75
C GLY A 96 -4.77 -9.07 8.44
N THR A 97 -5.37 -8.39 9.44
CA THR A 97 -6.62 -8.82 10.09
C THR A 97 -7.83 -8.69 9.15
N GLU A 98 -7.74 -7.82 8.15
CA GLU A 98 -8.76 -7.65 7.13
C GLU A 98 -8.48 -8.48 5.87
N HIS A 99 -9.51 -8.74 5.08
CA HIS A 99 -9.35 -9.42 3.78
C HIS A 99 -8.56 -8.57 2.79
N THR A 100 -8.82 -7.27 2.77
CA THR A 100 -8.08 -6.28 1.99
C THR A 100 -6.68 -6.09 2.60
N LYS A 101 -5.66 -6.05 1.76
CA LYS A 101 -4.26 -5.95 2.18
C LYS A 101 -3.69 -4.58 1.83
N PHE A 102 -2.80 -4.08 2.67
CA PHE A 102 -1.97 -2.91 2.41
C PHE A 102 -0.71 -3.32 1.63
N GLY A 103 -0.22 -2.47 0.73
CA GLY A 103 1.00 -2.78 -0.01
C GLY A 103 1.43 -1.71 -1.02
N LEU A 104 2.39 -2.09 -1.86
CA LEU A 104 2.88 -1.26 -2.96
C LEU A 104 2.09 -1.56 -4.23
N CYS A 105 1.52 -0.54 -4.82
CA CYS A 105 0.75 -0.61 -6.05
C CYS A 105 1.49 0.10 -7.19
N TRP A 106 1.59 -0.53 -8.34
CA TRP A 106 2.05 0.10 -9.57
C TRP A 106 0.86 0.67 -10.34
N TYR A 107 0.93 1.96 -10.64
CA TYR A 107 -0.06 2.70 -11.39
C TYR A 107 0.45 3.03 -12.80
N PHE A 108 -0.45 2.87 -13.78
CA PHE A 108 -0.23 3.32 -15.15
C PHE A 108 -1.47 4.08 -15.65
N SER A 109 -1.25 5.27 -16.20
CA SER A 109 -2.32 6.14 -16.73
C SER A 109 -2.77 5.69 -18.11
N TRP A 110 -3.53 4.61 -18.16
CA TRP A 110 -3.96 3.94 -19.38
C TRP A 110 -5.10 4.64 -20.13
N GLY A 111 -5.86 5.54 -19.47
CA GLY A 111 -7.09 6.12 -20.02
C GLY A 111 -6.92 6.95 -21.30
N ASN A 112 -5.71 7.41 -21.61
CA ASN A 112 -5.42 8.14 -22.83
C ASN A 112 -5.10 7.22 -24.04
N LYS A 113 -4.73 5.97 -23.79
CA LYS A 113 -4.27 5.03 -24.84
C LYS A 113 -5.20 3.81 -24.98
N TYR A 114 -5.79 3.35 -23.90
CA TYR A 114 -6.58 2.13 -23.84
C TYR A 114 -7.98 2.40 -23.26
N LYS A 115 -8.98 1.64 -23.74
CA LYS A 115 -10.21 1.45 -22.98
C LYS A 115 -9.94 0.52 -21.79
N GLN A 116 -10.73 0.62 -20.74
CA GLN A 116 -10.51 -0.15 -19.51
C GLN A 116 -10.34 -1.66 -19.76
N GLN A 117 -11.21 -2.27 -20.57
CA GLN A 117 -11.14 -3.71 -20.87
C GLN A 117 -9.91 -4.08 -21.71
N GLU A 118 -9.43 -3.18 -22.56
CA GLU A 118 -8.22 -3.39 -23.37
C GLU A 118 -7.00 -3.33 -22.45
N TRP A 119 -6.96 -2.36 -21.54
CA TRP A 119 -5.91 -2.26 -20.52
C TRP A 119 -5.86 -3.51 -19.64
N GLN A 120 -6.98 -3.95 -19.09
CA GLN A 120 -7.06 -5.17 -18.27
C GLN A 120 -6.51 -6.40 -18.99
N ARG A 121 -6.83 -6.58 -20.27
CA ARG A 121 -6.32 -7.69 -21.08
C ARG A 121 -4.82 -7.57 -21.33
N GLU A 122 -4.34 -6.37 -21.63
CA GLU A 122 -2.93 -6.14 -21.91
C GLU A 122 -2.08 -6.36 -20.65
N LEU A 123 -2.46 -5.78 -19.52
CA LEU A 123 -1.76 -6.00 -18.25
C LEU A 123 -1.79 -7.47 -17.82
N LYS A 124 -2.95 -8.14 -17.98
CA LYS A 124 -3.04 -9.58 -17.69
C LYS A 124 -2.11 -10.40 -18.58
N LYS A 125 -1.99 -10.08 -19.87
CA LYS A 125 -1.06 -10.74 -20.80
C LYS A 125 0.39 -10.57 -20.35
N HIS A 126 0.81 -9.36 -19.97
CA HIS A 126 2.15 -9.11 -19.43
C HIS A 126 2.39 -9.88 -18.12
N TYR A 127 1.38 -9.93 -17.24
CA TYR A 127 1.46 -10.74 -16.02
C TYR A 127 1.62 -12.22 -16.33
N ASP A 128 0.79 -12.78 -17.21
CA ASP A 128 0.83 -14.21 -17.57
C ASP A 128 2.16 -14.59 -18.23
N ASN A 129 2.73 -13.72 -19.07
CA ASN A 129 4.03 -13.92 -19.70
C ASN A 129 5.19 -13.93 -18.69
N ASN A 130 5.05 -13.27 -17.55
CA ASN A 130 6.06 -13.18 -16.50
C ASN A 130 5.61 -13.84 -15.18
N ARG A 131 4.61 -14.72 -15.24
CA ARG A 131 3.91 -15.30 -14.09
C ARG A 131 4.86 -15.86 -13.05
N SER A 132 5.82 -16.69 -13.44
CA SER A 132 6.77 -17.33 -12.52
C SER A 132 7.58 -16.31 -11.72
N LEU A 133 7.99 -15.21 -12.34
CA LEU A 133 8.71 -14.14 -11.66
C LEU A 133 7.80 -13.38 -10.71
N PHE A 134 6.60 -13.03 -11.14
CA PHE A 134 5.65 -12.28 -10.33
C PHE A 134 5.16 -13.08 -9.14
N GLU A 135 4.77 -14.33 -9.32
CA GLU A 135 4.35 -15.22 -8.22
C GLU A 135 5.48 -15.45 -7.21
N LYS A 136 6.72 -15.67 -7.67
CA LYS A 136 7.89 -15.81 -6.78
C LYS A 136 8.13 -14.55 -5.92
N ASN A 137 7.78 -13.37 -6.41
CA ASN A 137 7.92 -12.10 -5.70
C ASN A 137 6.57 -11.62 -5.10
N ASN A 138 5.60 -12.52 -4.91
CA ASN A 138 4.29 -12.23 -4.32
C ASN A 138 3.52 -11.09 -4.99
N VAL A 139 3.76 -10.84 -6.28
CA VAL A 139 3.05 -9.81 -7.05
C VAL A 139 1.68 -10.33 -7.44
N LYS A 140 0.66 -9.49 -7.28
CA LYS A 140 -0.73 -9.81 -7.61
C LYS A 140 -1.29 -8.83 -8.65
N LEU A 141 -2.26 -9.31 -9.42
CA LEU A 141 -3.15 -8.43 -10.19
C LEU A 141 -4.33 -8.02 -9.32
N VAL A 142 -4.55 -6.72 -9.18
CA VAL A 142 -5.62 -6.16 -8.34
C VAL A 142 -6.53 -5.24 -9.16
N TYR A 143 -7.63 -4.76 -8.56
CA TYR A 143 -8.61 -3.89 -9.21
C TYR A 143 -9.09 -4.42 -10.56
N ASN A 144 -9.51 -5.70 -10.58
CA ASN A 144 -9.91 -6.38 -11.81
C ASN A 144 -8.82 -6.32 -12.90
N CYS A 145 -7.59 -6.66 -12.55
CA CYS A 145 -6.42 -6.65 -13.44
C CYS A 145 -6.05 -5.26 -13.99
N ARG A 146 -6.23 -4.20 -13.23
CA ARG A 146 -5.80 -2.85 -13.64
C ARG A 146 -4.44 -2.44 -13.11
N ASN A 147 -3.99 -3.06 -12.00
CA ASN A 147 -2.76 -2.71 -11.31
C ASN A 147 -1.98 -3.96 -10.88
N LEU A 148 -0.66 -3.81 -10.75
CA LEU A 148 0.20 -4.77 -10.04
C LEU A 148 0.36 -4.34 -8.60
N PHE A 149 0.40 -5.30 -7.68
CA PHE A 149 0.40 -5.07 -6.24
C PHE A 149 1.35 -6.02 -5.52
N ILE A 150 2.13 -5.50 -4.58
CA ILE A 150 3.02 -6.24 -3.69
C ILE A 150 2.50 -6.02 -2.27
N PRO A 151 1.95 -7.03 -1.58
CA PRO A 151 1.44 -6.86 -0.23
C PRO A 151 2.56 -6.61 0.77
N ILE A 152 2.25 -5.79 1.78
CA ILE A 152 3.05 -5.56 2.98
C ILE A 152 2.18 -6.01 4.15
N THR A 153 2.66 -6.97 4.93
CA THR A 153 1.93 -7.49 6.08
C THR A 153 2.84 -7.49 7.29
N GLN A 154 2.41 -6.87 8.36
CA GLN A 154 3.11 -6.80 9.64
C GLN A 154 2.50 -7.79 10.62
N ASP A 155 3.32 -8.56 11.34
CA ASP A 155 2.84 -9.36 12.45
C ASP A 155 2.44 -8.46 13.61
N ILE A 156 1.19 -8.60 14.06
CA ILE A 156 0.65 -7.75 15.13
C ILE A 156 1.31 -8.04 16.48
N SER A 157 1.73 -9.28 16.72
CA SER A 157 2.36 -9.66 17.99
C SER A 157 3.73 -9.01 18.09
N GLU A 158 4.51 -9.03 17.01
CA GLU A 158 5.80 -8.33 16.93
C GLU A 158 5.63 -6.81 17.09
N LEU A 159 4.59 -6.26 16.47
CA LEU A 159 4.31 -4.83 16.60
C LEU A 159 3.96 -4.44 18.05
N ILE A 160 3.13 -5.24 18.75
CA ILE A 160 2.75 -4.99 20.15
C ILE A 160 3.97 -5.08 21.06
N GLU A 161 4.81 -6.09 20.89
CA GLU A 161 5.99 -6.32 21.74
C GLU A 161 7.04 -5.22 21.61
N ASN A 162 7.14 -4.59 20.44
CA ASN A 162 8.20 -3.63 20.11
C ASN A 162 7.75 -2.17 20.10
N TYR A 163 6.45 -1.88 20.11
CA TYR A 163 5.96 -0.50 20.13
C TYR A 163 6.14 0.15 21.52
N PRO A 164 6.59 1.43 21.62
CA PRO A 164 7.03 2.31 20.52
C PRO A 164 8.54 2.21 20.18
N ASN A 165 9.35 1.56 21.00
CA ASN A 165 10.81 1.73 21.00
C ASN A 165 11.55 0.89 19.94
N GLY A 166 10.96 -0.21 19.49
CA GLY A 166 11.54 -1.14 18.51
C GLY A 166 10.87 -1.09 17.13
N ILE A 167 10.04 -0.10 16.89
CA ILE A 167 9.18 -0.01 15.70
C ILE A 167 9.98 0.01 14.38
N ASP A 168 11.16 0.67 14.38
CA ASP A 168 12.03 0.72 13.20
C ASP A 168 12.44 -0.67 12.74
N THR A 169 12.88 -1.52 13.65
CA THR A 169 13.33 -2.88 13.31
C THR A 169 12.16 -3.71 12.78
N VAL A 170 11.03 -3.66 13.48
CA VAL A 170 9.86 -4.51 13.18
C VAL A 170 9.18 -4.13 11.88
N LEU A 171 9.05 -2.84 11.57
CA LEU A 171 8.48 -2.37 10.31
C LEU A 171 9.47 -2.46 9.15
N GLY A 172 10.77 -2.41 9.45
CA GLY A 172 11.82 -2.45 8.43
C GLY A 172 11.78 -3.73 7.61
N ASP A 173 11.59 -4.88 8.23
CA ASP A 173 11.65 -6.16 7.54
C ASP A 173 10.54 -6.33 6.49
N PRO A 174 9.24 -6.19 6.78
CA PRO A 174 8.19 -6.37 5.76
C PRO A 174 8.23 -5.30 4.67
N VAL A 175 8.62 -4.07 4.98
CA VAL A 175 8.79 -3.02 3.96
C VAL A 175 9.99 -3.33 3.07
N ASN A 176 11.13 -3.73 3.64
CA ASN A 176 12.32 -4.11 2.89
C ASN A 176 12.07 -5.36 2.03
N GLU A 177 11.30 -6.34 2.50
CA GLU A 177 10.89 -7.49 1.69
C GLU A 177 10.08 -7.05 0.47
N ALA A 178 9.10 -6.17 0.63
CA ALA A 178 8.32 -5.65 -0.48
C ALA A 178 9.19 -4.83 -1.47
N LEU A 179 10.13 -4.03 -0.97
CA LEU A 179 11.08 -3.28 -1.80
C LEU A 179 12.07 -4.20 -2.54
N ASN A 180 12.50 -5.30 -1.92
CA ASN A 180 13.31 -6.33 -2.57
C ASN A 180 12.51 -7.04 -3.67
N CYS A 181 11.26 -7.38 -3.42
CA CYS A 181 10.36 -7.90 -4.45
C CYS A 181 10.23 -6.92 -5.61
N LEU A 182 9.98 -5.64 -5.34
CA LEU A 182 9.94 -4.59 -6.35
C LEU A 182 11.24 -4.52 -7.15
N ASN A 183 12.39 -4.53 -6.49
CA ASN A 183 13.69 -4.49 -7.15
C ASN A 183 13.90 -5.67 -8.11
N ASN A 184 13.46 -6.88 -7.71
CA ASN A 184 13.58 -8.09 -8.52
C ASN A 184 12.69 -8.04 -9.79
N ILE A 185 11.51 -7.45 -9.70
CA ILE A 185 10.55 -7.39 -10.81
C ILE A 185 10.66 -6.11 -11.64
N PHE A 186 11.35 -5.09 -11.12
CA PHE A 186 11.45 -3.78 -11.76
C PHE A 186 11.94 -3.84 -13.22
N PRO A 187 12.94 -4.64 -13.61
CA PRO A 187 13.35 -4.73 -15.01
C PRO A 187 12.22 -5.11 -15.96
N VAL A 188 11.31 -5.99 -15.52
CA VAL A 188 10.13 -6.40 -16.29
C VAL A 188 9.09 -5.28 -16.33
N ILE A 189 8.83 -4.63 -15.20
CA ILE A 189 7.89 -3.50 -15.16
C ILE A 189 8.39 -2.34 -16.03
N ASP A 190 9.69 -2.04 -15.99
CA ASP A 190 10.29 -1.00 -16.82
C ASP A 190 10.22 -1.33 -18.33
N GLN A 191 10.37 -2.60 -18.68
CA GLN A 191 10.14 -3.06 -20.05
C GLN A 191 8.66 -2.88 -20.46
N ILE A 192 7.72 -3.30 -19.62
CA ILE A 192 6.28 -3.12 -19.85
C ILE A 192 5.97 -1.62 -20.03
N TYR A 193 6.49 -0.76 -19.14
CA TYR A 193 6.33 0.69 -19.26
C TYR A 193 6.79 1.19 -20.65
N LYS A 194 8.00 0.80 -21.09
CA LYS A 194 8.55 1.20 -22.41
C LYS A 194 7.69 0.71 -23.58
N GLU A 195 7.16 -0.50 -23.51
CA GLU A 195 6.26 -1.05 -24.54
C GLU A 195 4.92 -0.31 -24.58
N LEU A 196 4.45 0.13 -23.41
CA LEU A 196 3.17 0.84 -23.28
C LEU A 196 3.21 2.31 -23.74
N ILE A 197 4.37 2.97 -23.66
CA ILE A 197 4.50 4.38 -24.07
C ILE A 197 4.84 4.54 -25.57
N ASN A 198 5.36 3.51 -26.23
CA ASN A 198 5.63 3.47 -27.67
C ASN A 198 4.38 3.02 -28.44
#